data_d4d1b556be665041a76915de8ffef6f5
#
_entry.id   d4d1b556be665041a76915de8ffef6f5
#
_cell.length_a   1.000
_cell.length_b   1.000
_cell.length_c   1.000
_cell.angle_alpha   90.00
_cell.angle_beta   90.00
_cell.angle_gamma   90.00
#
_symmetry.space_group_name_H-M   'P 1'
#
loop_
_entity.id
_entity.type
_entity.pdbx_description
1 polymer ?
#
loop_
_entity_poly.entity_id
_entity_poly.type
_entity_poly.pdbx_seq_one_letter_code
_entity_poly.pdbx_strand_id
1 'polypeptide(L)'
;LEEEYQVNIVRCKWANYINYTYIISNTAASECIIIDPAWEIEKILSYINSHNLSLGAILLTHAHFDHTNLAGELADIFDADVYMSGIEVERYNFKCKNLKRLEDKEVLLLPHFQITGILTPGHTFGSMCYLIGNNLFTGDTMFYEGCGICDNSLAASDMYDSFKHLKAIICKDTFIYPGHCYGTYPGQPFEFVLRDNIYFNIEDRKKFIDFRLNGPKKNIFNFK
;
A
#
# COMPACT_ATOMS: atom_id res chain seq x y z
N LEU A 1 14.09 -19.38 12.38
CA LEU A 1 14.58 -18.85 11.11
C LEU A 1 13.75 -17.62 10.84
N GLU A 2 14.38 -16.43 10.76
CA GLU A 2 13.69 -15.22 10.27
C GLU A 2 13.34 -15.49 8.81
N GLU A 3 12.06 -15.32 8.46
CA GLU A 3 11.61 -15.39 7.07
C GLU A 3 12.20 -14.19 6.33
N GLU A 4 13.04 -14.45 5.36
CA GLU A 4 13.68 -13.41 4.57
C GLU A 4 12.82 -13.12 3.33
N TYR A 5 12.21 -11.92 3.30
CA TYR A 5 11.42 -11.44 2.18
C TYR A 5 12.24 -10.52 1.27
N GLN A 6 12.22 -10.81 -0.01
CA GLN A 6 12.76 -9.91 -1.03
C GLN A 6 11.62 -9.10 -1.65
N VAL A 7 11.74 -7.77 -1.60
CA VAL A 7 10.79 -6.85 -2.22
C VAL A 7 11.35 -6.35 -3.54
N ASN A 8 10.65 -6.67 -4.64
CA ASN A 8 10.92 -6.10 -5.96
C ASN A 8 9.95 -4.95 -6.22
N ILE A 9 10.50 -3.78 -6.55
CA ILE A 9 9.76 -2.55 -6.80
C ILE A 9 9.52 -2.41 -8.29
N VAL A 10 8.27 -2.54 -8.73
CA VAL A 10 7.89 -2.38 -10.14
C VAL A 10 7.28 -0.99 -10.31
N ARG A 11 8.04 -0.10 -10.96
CA ARG A 11 7.53 1.22 -11.32
C ARG A 11 6.68 1.10 -12.58
N CYS A 12 5.37 1.33 -12.40
CA CYS A 12 4.36 1.22 -13.45
C CYS A 12 3.90 2.62 -13.90
N LYS A 13 3.64 2.78 -15.20
CA LYS A 13 3.24 4.07 -15.78
C LYS A 13 2.07 3.91 -16.74
N TRP A 14 1.09 4.81 -16.61
CA TRP A 14 0.05 5.03 -17.61
C TRP A 14 -0.28 6.52 -17.72
N ALA A 15 -0.10 7.08 -18.90
CA ALA A 15 -0.22 8.53 -19.13
C ALA A 15 0.64 9.34 -18.12
N ASN A 16 0.02 10.15 -17.29
CA ASN A 16 0.68 10.92 -16.23
C ASN A 16 0.71 10.24 -14.87
N TYR A 17 0.11 9.04 -14.74
CA TYR A 17 0.13 8.27 -13.49
C TYR A 17 1.41 7.46 -13.41
N ILE A 18 2.00 7.44 -12.22
CA ILE A 18 3.13 6.58 -11.87
C ILE A 18 2.79 5.94 -10.54
N ASN A 19 2.62 4.62 -10.56
CA ASN A 19 2.34 3.80 -9.41
C ASN A 19 3.51 2.85 -9.14
N TYR A 20 3.58 2.36 -7.93
CA TYR A 20 4.51 1.33 -7.53
C TYR A 20 3.74 0.06 -7.15
N THR A 21 3.91 -0.98 -7.94
CA THR A 21 3.50 -2.34 -7.64
C THR A 21 4.66 -3.05 -6.95
N TYR A 22 4.38 -3.83 -5.94
CA TYR A 22 5.40 -4.55 -5.19
C TYR A 22 5.20 -6.06 -5.34
N ILE A 23 6.27 -6.77 -5.75
CA ILE A 23 6.30 -8.23 -5.79
C ILE A 23 7.19 -8.66 -4.63
N ILE A 24 6.59 -9.36 -3.66
CA ILE A 24 7.27 -9.86 -2.47
C ILE A 24 7.45 -11.36 -2.64
N SER A 25 8.69 -11.83 -2.66
CA SER A 25 9.02 -13.25 -2.71
C SER A 25 9.64 -13.71 -1.39
N ASN A 26 9.32 -14.95 -0.99
CA ASN A 26 10.04 -15.61 0.07
C ASN A 26 11.27 -16.29 -0.53
N THR A 27 12.47 -16.01 0.00
CA THR A 27 13.74 -16.51 -0.57
C THR A 27 13.91 -18.02 -0.41
N ALA A 28 13.17 -18.64 0.51
CA ALA A 28 13.20 -20.10 0.74
C ALA A 28 12.17 -20.87 -0.11
N ALA A 29 11.28 -20.17 -0.81
CA ALA A 29 10.21 -20.77 -1.62
C ALA A 29 10.10 -20.06 -2.98
N SER A 30 9.64 -20.78 -4.00
CA SER A 30 9.36 -20.19 -5.31
C SER A 30 7.95 -19.57 -5.36
N GLU A 31 7.59 -18.85 -4.31
CA GLU A 31 6.28 -18.20 -4.19
C GLU A 31 6.42 -16.69 -4.01
N CYS A 32 5.44 -15.95 -4.54
CA CYS A 32 5.35 -14.52 -4.34
C CYS A 32 3.90 -14.08 -4.06
N ILE A 33 3.80 -12.90 -3.50
CA ILE A 33 2.57 -12.11 -3.41
C ILE A 33 2.77 -10.76 -4.07
N ILE A 34 1.69 -10.12 -4.50
CA ILE A 34 1.73 -8.81 -5.16
C ILE A 34 0.89 -7.82 -4.39
N ILE A 35 1.38 -6.58 -4.28
CA ILE A 35 0.61 -5.46 -3.72
C ILE A 35 0.36 -4.42 -4.81
N ASP A 36 -0.91 -3.99 -4.93
CA ASP A 36 -1.41 -2.95 -5.82
C ASP A 36 -0.93 -3.11 -7.27
N PRO A 37 -1.30 -4.20 -7.98
CA PRO A 37 -0.88 -4.42 -9.35
C PRO A 37 -1.56 -3.43 -10.31
N ALA A 38 -0.75 -2.66 -11.05
CA ALA A 38 -1.25 -1.59 -11.91
C ALA A 38 -0.54 -1.50 -13.27
N TRP A 39 -1.30 -1.15 -14.30
CA TRP A 39 -0.95 -0.67 -15.64
C TRP A 39 -0.17 -1.64 -16.54
N GLU A 40 1.06 -1.96 -16.19
CA GLU A 40 2.00 -2.61 -17.09
C GLU A 40 2.17 -4.10 -16.72
N ILE A 41 1.15 -4.91 -17.03
CA ILE A 41 1.10 -6.35 -16.67
C ILE A 41 2.34 -7.12 -17.15
N GLU A 42 2.88 -6.78 -18.33
CA GLU A 42 4.04 -7.45 -18.89
C GLU A 42 5.28 -7.35 -18.00
N LYS A 43 5.46 -6.26 -17.26
CA LYS A 43 6.56 -6.13 -16.31
C LYS A 43 6.42 -7.12 -15.15
N ILE A 44 5.17 -7.29 -14.66
CA ILE A 44 4.83 -8.22 -13.57
C ILE A 44 5.05 -9.65 -14.04
N LEU A 45 4.45 -10.03 -15.18
CA LEU A 45 4.56 -11.37 -15.75
C LEU A 45 6.02 -11.74 -16.09
N SER A 46 6.77 -10.79 -16.66
CA SER A 46 8.20 -10.99 -16.97
C SER A 46 9.02 -11.27 -15.71
N TYR A 47 8.77 -10.54 -14.62
CA TYR A 47 9.46 -10.78 -13.35
C TYR A 47 9.13 -12.15 -12.77
N ILE A 48 7.84 -12.50 -12.68
CA ILE A 48 7.35 -13.79 -12.16
C ILE A 48 7.98 -14.94 -12.96
N ASN A 49 7.91 -14.89 -14.29
CA ASN A 49 8.42 -15.93 -15.17
C ASN A 49 9.95 -16.07 -15.10
N SER A 50 10.68 -14.95 -15.12
CA SER A 50 12.16 -14.98 -15.10
C SER A 50 12.74 -15.51 -13.79
N HIS A 51 11.98 -15.43 -12.69
CA HIS A 51 12.37 -15.94 -11.38
C HIS A 51 11.69 -17.27 -11.03
N ASN A 52 10.91 -17.85 -11.95
CA ASN A 52 10.14 -19.10 -11.75
C ASN A 52 9.28 -19.04 -10.47
N LEU A 53 8.59 -17.91 -10.23
CA LEU A 53 7.74 -17.71 -9.08
C LEU A 53 6.31 -18.18 -9.36
N SER A 54 5.61 -18.61 -8.31
CA SER A 54 4.18 -18.86 -8.28
C SER A 54 3.49 -17.73 -7.53
N LEU A 55 2.48 -17.10 -8.13
CA LEU A 55 1.70 -16.06 -7.47
C LEU A 55 0.61 -16.68 -6.59
N GLY A 56 0.74 -16.55 -5.27
CA GLY A 56 -0.23 -17.11 -4.32
C GLY A 56 -1.34 -16.12 -3.94
N ALA A 57 -1.03 -14.82 -3.85
CA ALA A 57 -2.01 -13.81 -3.43
C ALA A 57 -1.73 -12.42 -4.00
N ILE A 58 -2.80 -11.62 -4.07
CA ILE A 58 -2.78 -10.19 -4.41
C ILE A 58 -3.38 -9.43 -3.24
N LEU A 59 -2.68 -8.43 -2.72
CA LEU A 59 -3.14 -7.56 -1.64
C LEU A 59 -3.43 -6.17 -2.21
N LEU A 60 -4.62 -5.64 -1.95
CA LEU A 60 -5.03 -4.32 -2.43
C LEU A 60 -5.15 -3.38 -1.23
N THR A 61 -4.39 -2.28 -1.25
CA THR A 61 -4.40 -1.30 -0.17
C THR A 61 -5.70 -0.51 -0.11
N HIS A 62 -6.30 -0.22 -1.27
CA HIS A 62 -7.58 0.47 -1.40
C HIS A 62 -8.17 0.28 -2.83
N ALA A 63 -9.40 0.76 -3.06
CA ALA A 63 -10.18 0.46 -4.25
C ALA A 63 -9.96 1.40 -5.45
N HIS A 64 -9.03 2.36 -5.38
CA HIS A 64 -8.77 3.22 -6.53
C HIS A 64 -8.24 2.43 -7.72
N PHE A 65 -8.71 2.84 -8.92
CA PHE A 65 -8.44 2.09 -10.14
C PHE A 65 -6.97 1.94 -10.46
N ASP A 66 -6.16 2.93 -10.14
CA ASP A 66 -4.71 2.90 -10.34
C ASP A 66 -3.92 1.99 -9.37
N HIS A 67 -4.60 1.34 -8.44
CA HIS A 67 -4.05 0.30 -7.56
C HIS A 67 -4.63 -1.09 -7.83
N THR A 68 -5.77 -1.15 -8.54
CA THR A 68 -6.55 -2.39 -8.65
C THR A 68 -6.74 -2.91 -10.08
N ASN A 69 -6.35 -2.13 -11.10
CA ASN A 69 -6.75 -2.40 -12.48
C ASN A 69 -6.23 -3.72 -13.08
N LEU A 70 -5.17 -4.31 -12.53
CA LEU A 70 -4.66 -5.61 -12.97
C LEU A 70 -5.01 -6.76 -12.01
N ALA A 71 -5.65 -6.49 -10.87
CA ALA A 71 -5.93 -7.52 -9.87
C ALA A 71 -6.81 -8.65 -10.44
N GLY A 72 -7.86 -8.32 -11.18
CA GLY A 72 -8.75 -9.29 -11.80
C GLY A 72 -8.05 -10.16 -12.84
N GLU A 73 -7.28 -9.54 -13.73
CA GLU A 73 -6.55 -10.25 -14.79
C GLU A 73 -5.49 -11.20 -14.21
N LEU A 74 -4.73 -10.74 -13.22
CA LEU A 74 -3.74 -11.60 -12.55
C LEU A 74 -4.39 -12.72 -11.75
N ALA A 75 -5.54 -12.47 -11.10
CA ALA A 75 -6.31 -13.51 -10.42
C ALA A 75 -6.84 -14.56 -11.41
N ASP A 76 -7.19 -14.16 -12.62
CA ASP A 76 -7.61 -15.10 -13.67
C ASP A 76 -6.46 -15.96 -14.21
N ILE A 77 -5.29 -15.35 -14.42
CA ILE A 77 -4.10 -16.05 -14.97
C ILE A 77 -3.54 -17.06 -13.97
N PHE A 78 -3.44 -16.69 -12.69
CA PHE A 78 -2.74 -17.49 -11.67
C PHE A 78 -3.67 -18.24 -10.71
N ASP A 79 -4.98 -18.04 -10.82
CA ASP A 79 -5.99 -18.49 -9.86
C ASP A 79 -5.69 -18.02 -8.42
N ALA A 80 -5.07 -16.83 -8.30
CA ALA A 80 -4.62 -16.25 -7.04
C ALA A 80 -5.79 -15.67 -6.24
N ASP A 81 -5.70 -15.74 -4.90
CA ASP A 81 -6.61 -15.06 -4.00
C ASP A 81 -6.35 -13.54 -4.01
N VAL A 82 -7.42 -12.74 -3.94
CA VAL A 82 -7.34 -11.27 -3.86
C VAL A 82 -7.85 -10.82 -2.50
N TYR A 83 -7.06 -10.06 -1.77
CA TYR A 83 -7.40 -9.56 -0.43
C TYR A 83 -7.52 -8.05 -0.41
N MET A 84 -8.56 -7.57 0.26
CA MET A 84 -8.84 -6.15 0.48
C MET A 84 -9.61 -5.97 1.77
N SER A 85 -9.50 -4.81 2.41
CA SER A 85 -10.33 -4.47 3.58
C SER A 85 -11.82 -4.67 3.29
N GLY A 86 -12.54 -5.29 4.23
CA GLY A 86 -13.99 -5.50 4.11
C GLY A 86 -14.76 -4.18 3.95
N ILE A 87 -14.31 -3.11 4.61
CA ILE A 87 -14.87 -1.77 4.50
C ILE A 87 -14.72 -1.22 3.07
N GLU A 88 -13.55 -1.41 2.48
CA GLU A 88 -13.26 -0.95 1.12
C GLU A 88 -14.12 -1.68 0.09
N VAL A 89 -14.20 -3.02 0.23
CA VAL A 89 -15.06 -3.86 -0.62
C VAL A 89 -16.51 -3.40 -0.60
N GLU A 90 -17.06 -3.14 0.57
CA GLU A 90 -18.47 -2.73 0.72
C GLU A 90 -18.71 -1.30 0.23
N ARG A 91 -17.84 -0.37 0.62
CA ARG A 91 -18.03 1.05 0.36
C ARG A 91 -17.92 1.40 -1.12
N TYR A 92 -17.00 0.74 -1.83
CA TYR A 92 -16.76 0.96 -3.25
C TYR A 92 -17.38 -0.11 -4.15
N ASN A 93 -18.15 -1.06 -3.57
CA ASN A 93 -18.74 -2.20 -4.30
C ASN A 93 -17.68 -2.92 -5.19
N PHE A 94 -16.46 -3.06 -4.65
CA PHE A 94 -15.37 -3.68 -5.37
C PHE A 94 -15.65 -5.16 -5.63
N LYS A 95 -15.37 -5.61 -6.85
CA LYS A 95 -15.60 -6.99 -7.28
C LYS A 95 -14.40 -7.51 -8.04
N CYS A 96 -13.96 -8.69 -7.65
CA CYS A 96 -12.86 -9.39 -8.30
C CYS A 96 -13.07 -10.91 -8.11
N LYS A 97 -12.49 -11.72 -9.00
CA LYS A 97 -12.40 -13.17 -8.78
C LYS A 97 -11.58 -13.46 -7.51
N ASN A 98 -11.96 -14.48 -6.78
CA ASN A 98 -11.30 -14.95 -5.57
C ASN A 98 -11.12 -13.85 -4.48
N LEU A 99 -12.02 -12.84 -4.47
CA LEU A 99 -11.95 -11.74 -3.52
C LEU A 99 -12.27 -12.22 -2.10
N LYS A 100 -11.37 -11.91 -1.17
CA LYS A 100 -11.48 -12.16 0.27
C LYS A 100 -11.36 -10.85 1.03
N ARG A 101 -12.11 -10.74 2.13
CA ARG A 101 -12.15 -9.55 2.99
C ARG A 101 -11.19 -9.73 4.15
N LEU A 102 -10.51 -8.64 4.51
CA LEU A 102 -9.67 -8.57 5.70
C LEU A 102 -10.26 -7.57 6.69
N GLU A 103 -10.11 -7.89 7.97
CA GLU A 103 -10.46 -7.01 9.08
C GLU A 103 -9.21 -6.29 9.64
N ASP A 104 -9.44 -5.24 10.45
CA ASP A 104 -8.34 -4.53 11.11
C ASP A 104 -7.55 -5.46 12.02
N LYS A 105 -6.23 -5.40 11.92
CA LYS A 105 -5.26 -6.22 12.68
C LYS A 105 -5.37 -7.72 12.43
N GLU A 106 -6.10 -8.12 11.41
CA GLU A 106 -6.11 -9.52 11.01
C GLU A 106 -4.71 -9.95 10.55
N VAL A 107 -4.29 -11.11 11.03
CA VAL A 107 -3.05 -11.76 10.61
C VAL A 107 -3.40 -12.84 9.59
N LEU A 108 -3.17 -12.54 8.33
CA LEU A 108 -3.33 -13.48 7.24
C LEU A 108 -2.10 -14.40 7.19
N LEU A 109 -2.33 -15.69 7.34
CA LEU A 109 -1.31 -16.73 7.20
C LEU A 109 -1.47 -17.42 5.84
N LEU A 110 -0.52 -17.21 4.97
CA LEU A 110 -0.38 -17.92 3.70
C LEU A 110 0.84 -18.84 3.77
N PRO A 111 0.96 -19.82 2.87
CA PRO A 111 2.21 -20.54 2.74
C PRO A 111 3.38 -19.56 2.59
N HIS A 112 4.37 -19.65 3.47
CA HIS A 112 5.58 -18.81 3.47
C HIS A 112 5.38 -17.29 3.66
N PHE A 113 4.18 -16.81 4.03
CA PHE A 113 3.93 -15.39 4.31
C PHE A 113 3.06 -15.20 5.56
N GLN A 114 3.51 -14.31 6.43
CA GLN A 114 2.69 -13.76 7.51
C GLN A 114 2.48 -12.27 7.24
N ILE A 115 1.21 -11.87 7.10
CA ILE A 115 0.82 -10.53 6.68
C ILE A 115 -0.12 -9.96 7.73
N THR A 116 0.18 -8.79 8.26
CA THR A 116 -0.74 -8.08 9.16
C THR A 116 -1.40 -6.94 8.42
N GLY A 117 -2.73 -6.97 8.31
CA GLY A 117 -3.53 -5.87 7.80
C GLY A 117 -3.74 -4.80 8.89
N ILE A 118 -3.39 -3.56 8.60
CA ILE A 118 -3.55 -2.41 9.51
C ILE A 118 -4.48 -1.42 8.84
N LEU A 119 -5.70 -1.28 9.37
CA LEU A 119 -6.68 -0.34 8.84
C LEU A 119 -6.20 1.10 9.07
N THR A 120 -6.15 1.89 8.00
CA THR A 120 -5.65 3.27 8.00
C THR A 120 -6.55 4.19 7.18
N PRO A 121 -7.80 4.43 7.64
CA PRO A 121 -8.75 5.26 6.91
C PRO A 121 -8.26 6.70 6.78
N GLY A 122 -8.77 7.38 5.74
CA GLY A 122 -8.48 8.79 5.51
C GLY A 122 -8.35 9.15 4.04
N HIS A 123 -7.52 8.44 3.27
CA HIS A 123 -7.52 8.56 1.81
C HIS A 123 -8.80 7.93 1.23
N THR A 124 -9.08 6.70 1.64
CA THR A 124 -10.38 6.04 1.46
C THR A 124 -10.91 5.57 2.80
N PHE A 125 -12.16 5.10 2.84
CA PHE A 125 -12.81 4.67 4.10
C PHE A 125 -12.18 3.41 4.68
N GLY A 126 -11.67 2.53 3.85
CA GLY A 126 -11.11 1.24 4.23
C GLY A 126 -9.68 1.04 3.79
N SER A 127 -8.93 2.13 3.53
CA SER A 127 -7.48 2.03 3.23
C SER A 127 -6.79 1.17 4.26
N MET A 128 -5.94 0.26 3.81
CA MET A 128 -5.22 -0.70 4.64
C MET A 128 -3.75 -0.72 4.29
N CYS A 129 -2.89 -0.61 5.29
CA CYS A 129 -1.47 -0.89 5.17
C CYS A 129 -1.22 -2.39 5.44
N TYR A 130 -0.20 -2.95 4.79
CA TYR A 130 0.21 -4.34 5.02
C TYR A 130 1.61 -4.40 5.58
N LEU A 131 1.76 -5.03 6.74
CA LEU A 131 3.07 -5.30 7.36
C LEU A 131 3.47 -6.76 7.09
N ILE A 132 4.64 -6.94 6.45
CA ILE A 132 5.19 -8.24 6.07
C ILE A 132 6.67 -8.27 6.46
N GLY A 133 6.98 -9.03 7.52
CA GLY A 133 8.30 -8.94 8.16
C GLY A 133 8.59 -7.50 8.60
N ASN A 134 9.72 -6.93 8.18
CA ASN A 134 10.09 -5.54 8.46
C ASN A 134 9.75 -4.58 7.31
N ASN A 135 8.71 -4.89 6.50
CA ASN A 135 8.30 -4.09 5.34
C ASN A 135 6.85 -3.65 5.48
N LEU A 136 6.58 -2.35 5.41
CA LEU A 136 5.24 -1.76 5.46
C LEU A 136 4.85 -1.16 4.11
N PHE A 137 3.79 -1.70 3.53
CA PHE A 137 3.20 -1.23 2.28
C PHE A 137 2.02 -0.33 2.61
N THR A 138 2.11 0.94 2.24
CA THR A 138 1.22 1.99 2.77
C THR A 138 0.17 2.48 1.78
N GLY A 139 0.22 2.04 0.52
CA GLY A 139 -0.63 2.59 -0.53
C GLY A 139 -0.59 4.11 -0.49
N ASP A 140 -1.76 4.72 -0.49
CA ASP A 140 -1.91 6.18 -0.45
C ASP A 140 -2.21 6.74 0.95
N THR A 141 -2.09 5.91 1.99
CA THR A 141 -2.17 6.42 3.36
C THR A 141 -1.02 7.39 3.64
N MET A 142 0.20 7.00 3.31
CA MET A 142 1.40 7.71 3.69
C MET A 142 2.47 7.62 2.61
N PHE A 143 3.07 8.76 2.26
CA PHE A 143 4.26 8.88 1.41
C PHE A 143 5.45 9.36 2.25
N TYR A 144 6.65 9.41 1.68
CA TYR A 144 7.77 10.02 2.38
C TYR A 144 7.54 11.52 2.61
N GLU A 145 6.94 12.22 1.66
CA GLU A 145 6.54 13.61 1.80
C GLU A 145 5.04 13.76 1.49
N GLY A 146 4.19 13.68 2.52
CA GLY A 146 2.75 13.86 2.35
C GLY A 146 1.92 12.60 2.59
N CYS A 147 0.66 12.68 2.19
CA CYS A 147 -0.33 11.61 2.27
C CYS A 147 -1.33 11.71 1.12
N GLY A 148 -2.11 10.68 0.91
CA GLY A 148 -3.20 10.65 -0.04
C GLY A 148 -4.20 11.78 0.16
N ILE A 149 -4.97 12.08 -0.87
CA ILE A 149 -6.02 13.11 -0.82
C ILE A 149 -7.10 12.69 0.18
N CYS A 150 -7.59 13.66 0.95
CA CYS A 150 -8.77 13.49 1.80
C CYS A 150 -9.89 14.35 1.24
N ASP A 151 -11.07 13.77 1.04
CA ASP A 151 -12.20 14.44 0.39
C ASP A 151 -12.87 15.51 1.26
N ASN A 152 -12.77 15.37 2.58
CA ASN A 152 -13.44 16.23 3.54
C ASN A 152 -12.75 16.23 4.91
N SER A 153 -13.30 16.98 5.86
CA SER A 153 -12.73 17.12 7.21
C SER A 153 -12.79 15.82 8.03
N LEU A 154 -13.79 14.97 7.81
CA LEU A 154 -13.86 13.66 8.47
C LEU A 154 -12.73 12.76 7.97
N ALA A 155 -12.57 12.62 6.67
CA ALA A 155 -11.48 11.86 6.05
C ALA A 155 -10.09 12.36 6.50
N ALA A 156 -9.90 13.69 6.59
CA ALA A 156 -8.66 14.26 7.10
C ALA A 156 -8.45 13.99 8.61
N SER A 157 -9.55 13.92 9.39
CA SER A 157 -9.50 13.52 10.80
C SER A 157 -9.13 12.05 10.96
N ASP A 158 -9.71 11.16 10.12
CA ASP A 158 -9.38 9.74 10.11
C ASP A 158 -7.92 9.51 9.71
N MET A 159 -7.42 10.26 8.73
CA MET A 159 -6.01 10.25 8.33
C MET A 159 -5.07 10.66 9.49
N TYR A 160 -5.47 11.66 10.27
CA TYR A 160 -4.70 12.05 11.46
C TYR A 160 -4.60 10.89 12.46
N ASP A 161 -5.72 10.19 12.73
CA ASP A 161 -5.72 9.05 13.64
C ASP A 161 -4.89 7.89 13.09
N SER A 162 -4.98 7.63 11.79
CA SER A 162 -4.14 6.63 11.10
C SER A 162 -2.65 6.94 11.25
N PHE A 163 -2.24 8.21 11.10
CA PHE A 163 -0.86 8.64 11.29
C PHE A 163 -0.39 8.46 12.73
N LYS A 164 -1.22 8.83 13.72
CA LYS A 164 -0.91 8.63 15.13
C LYS A 164 -0.77 7.15 15.47
N HIS A 165 -1.66 6.31 14.90
CA HIS A 165 -1.60 4.87 15.09
C HIS A 165 -0.31 4.29 14.51
N LEU A 166 0.01 4.57 13.26
CA LEU A 166 1.25 4.09 12.63
C LEU A 166 2.50 4.56 13.38
N LYS A 167 2.54 5.84 13.82
CA LYS A 167 3.66 6.38 14.62
C LYS A 167 3.87 5.60 15.93
N ALA A 168 2.81 5.05 16.51
CA ALA A 168 2.85 4.34 17.78
C ALA A 168 3.30 2.87 17.64
N ILE A 169 3.02 2.22 16.49
CA ILE A 169 3.22 0.77 16.36
C ILE A 169 4.36 0.39 15.41
N ILE A 170 4.74 1.26 14.46
CA ILE A 170 5.77 0.94 13.47
C ILE A 170 7.17 1.33 13.98
N CYS A 171 8.12 0.40 13.85
CA CYS A 171 9.51 0.62 14.21
C CYS A 171 10.18 1.60 13.24
N LYS A 172 11.17 2.36 13.73
CA LYS A 172 11.85 3.38 12.91
C LYS A 172 12.64 2.80 11.75
N ASP A 173 13.11 1.58 11.89
CA ASP A 173 13.88 0.82 10.90
C ASP A 173 13.02 0.02 9.93
N THR A 174 11.68 0.01 10.10
CA THR A 174 10.75 -0.63 9.15
C THR A 174 10.83 0.06 7.78
N PHE A 175 11.01 -0.69 6.72
CA PHE A 175 11.07 -0.19 5.35
C PHE A 175 9.69 0.18 4.83
N ILE A 176 9.57 1.35 4.20
CA ILE A 176 8.29 1.91 3.76
C ILE A 176 8.14 1.85 2.23
N TYR A 177 6.98 1.37 1.78
CA TYR A 177 6.65 1.15 0.37
C TYR A 177 5.28 1.79 0.04
N PRO A 178 5.27 3.08 -0.39
CA PRO A 178 4.03 3.80 -0.72
C PRO A 178 3.54 3.51 -2.14
N GLY A 179 2.26 3.76 -2.42
CA GLY A 179 1.68 3.61 -3.75
C GLY A 179 2.26 4.57 -4.80
N HIS A 180 2.68 5.76 -4.36
CA HIS A 180 3.32 6.77 -5.19
C HIS A 180 4.58 7.33 -4.55
N CYS A 181 5.53 7.79 -5.37
CA CYS A 181 6.79 8.37 -4.88
C CYS A 181 6.70 9.90 -4.82
N TYR A 182 6.45 10.40 -3.62
CA TYR A 182 6.61 11.81 -3.28
C TYR A 182 7.79 11.93 -2.31
N GLY A 183 8.86 12.63 -2.74
CA GLY A 183 10.08 12.76 -1.95
C GLY A 183 11.08 11.63 -2.23
N THR A 184 11.37 10.82 -1.22
CA THR A 184 12.35 9.72 -1.28
C THR A 184 11.78 8.49 -1.99
N TYR A 185 12.63 7.76 -2.69
CA TYR A 185 12.28 6.52 -3.40
C TYR A 185 11.85 5.41 -2.40
N PRO A 186 10.88 4.54 -2.76
CA PRO A 186 10.41 3.47 -1.88
C PRO A 186 11.51 2.55 -1.35
N GLY A 187 11.29 1.95 -0.18
CA GLY A 187 12.22 1.01 0.44
C GLY A 187 13.26 1.68 1.35
N GLN A 188 12.96 2.86 1.91
CA GLN A 188 13.77 3.48 2.96
C GLN A 188 13.10 3.31 4.32
N PRO A 189 13.88 3.36 5.43
CA PRO A 189 13.35 3.24 6.78
C PRO A 189 12.29 4.30 7.15
N PHE A 190 11.38 3.95 8.04
CA PHE A 190 10.32 4.83 8.55
C PHE A 190 10.85 6.11 9.20
N GLU A 191 12.08 6.09 9.72
CA GLU A 191 12.71 7.30 10.26
C GLU A 191 12.81 8.42 9.23
N PHE A 192 12.94 8.12 7.94
CA PHE A 192 12.90 9.12 6.86
C PHE A 192 11.53 9.80 6.76
N VAL A 193 10.45 9.02 6.88
CA VAL A 193 9.10 9.58 6.94
C VAL A 193 8.92 10.46 8.17
N LEU A 194 9.35 10.00 9.35
CA LEU A 194 9.25 10.78 10.59
C LEU A 194 10.03 12.09 10.52
N ARG A 195 11.13 12.13 9.77
CA ARG A 195 11.95 13.33 9.58
C ARG A 195 11.36 14.29 8.54
N ASP A 196 10.95 13.77 7.38
CA ASP A 196 10.70 14.56 6.17
C ASP A 196 9.20 14.84 5.94
N ASN A 197 8.30 13.99 6.48
CA ASN A 197 6.87 14.15 6.28
C ASN A 197 6.28 15.12 7.32
N ILE A 198 5.90 16.32 6.85
CA ILE A 198 5.37 17.37 7.71
C ILE A 198 4.12 16.95 8.52
N TYR A 199 3.29 16.04 7.97
CA TYR A 199 2.07 15.59 8.63
C TYR A 199 2.34 14.82 9.93
N PHE A 200 3.47 14.09 10.05
CA PHE A 200 3.89 13.44 11.28
C PHE A 200 4.33 14.43 12.36
N ASN A 201 4.61 15.68 11.99
CA ASN A 201 5.05 16.75 12.90
C ASN A 201 3.88 17.65 13.33
N ILE A 202 2.67 17.48 12.79
CA ILE A 202 1.49 18.24 13.20
C ILE A 202 0.79 17.49 14.34
N GLU A 203 0.98 17.96 15.57
CA GLU A 203 0.40 17.32 16.76
C GLU A 203 -1.06 17.71 17.01
N ASP A 204 -1.49 18.88 16.54
CA ASP A 204 -2.86 19.37 16.69
C ASP A 204 -3.75 18.90 15.55
N ARG A 205 -4.83 18.18 15.88
CA ARG A 205 -5.77 17.61 14.91
C ARG A 205 -6.39 18.68 14.00
N LYS A 206 -6.80 19.83 14.55
CA LYS A 206 -7.44 20.89 13.75
C LYS A 206 -6.47 21.49 12.75
N LYS A 207 -5.19 21.69 13.16
CA LYS A 207 -4.13 22.14 12.27
C LYS A 207 -3.83 21.11 11.19
N PHE A 208 -3.83 19.82 11.52
CA PHE A 208 -3.65 18.75 10.53
C PHE A 208 -4.75 18.79 9.48
N ILE A 209 -6.02 18.82 9.91
CA ILE A 209 -7.18 18.88 9.03
C ILE A 209 -7.11 20.12 8.13
N ASP A 210 -6.86 21.29 8.70
CA ASP A 210 -6.75 22.54 7.93
C ASP A 210 -5.59 22.48 6.93
N PHE A 211 -4.42 22.04 7.36
CA PHE A 211 -3.26 21.89 6.47
C PHE A 211 -3.52 20.88 5.34
N ARG A 212 -4.21 19.74 5.62
CA ARG A 212 -4.51 18.74 4.60
C ARG A 212 -5.50 19.26 3.56
N LEU A 213 -6.50 20.02 3.96
CA LEU A 213 -7.57 20.49 3.07
C LEU A 213 -7.22 21.82 2.37
N ASN A 214 -6.58 22.75 3.07
CA ASN A 214 -6.38 24.13 2.63
C ASN A 214 -4.90 24.50 2.45
N GLY A 215 -3.97 23.64 2.85
CA GLY A 215 -2.53 23.88 2.72
C GLY A 215 -2.05 23.90 1.26
N PRO A 216 -0.78 24.28 1.03
CA PRO A 216 -0.21 24.36 -0.32
C PRO A 216 -0.30 23.00 -1.03
N LYS A 217 -1.06 22.97 -2.13
CA LYS A 217 -1.21 21.75 -2.93
C LYS A 217 0.03 21.60 -3.82
N LYS A 218 0.86 20.59 -3.54
CA LYS A 218 1.83 20.12 -4.54
C LYS A 218 1.05 19.58 -5.74
N ASN A 219 1.62 19.70 -6.94
CA ASN A 219 1.02 19.08 -8.12
C ASN A 219 0.94 17.56 -7.88
N ILE A 220 -0.28 17.03 -7.87
CA ILE A 220 -0.54 15.61 -7.60
C ILE A 220 0.10 14.67 -8.63
N PHE A 221 0.47 15.19 -9.81
CA PHE A 221 1.17 14.44 -10.86
C PHE A 221 2.69 14.63 -10.84
N ASN A 222 3.26 15.27 -9.82
CA ASN A 222 4.70 15.42 -9.68
C ASN A 222 5.35 14.16 -9.03
N PHE A 223 5.05 13.01 -9.62
CA PHE A 223 5.66 11.73 -9.25
C PHE A 223 7.11 11.65 -9.74
N LYS A 224 7.98 11.01 -8.95
CA LYS A 224 9.36 10.68 -9.36
C LYS A 224 9.46 9.29 -9.95
#